data_679feb02012463b6d40b25346c9bfb68
#
_entry.id   679feb02012463b6d40b25346c9bfb68
#
_cell.length_a   1.000
_cell.length_b   1.000
_cell.length_c   1.000
_cell.angle_alpha   90.00
_cell.angle_beta   90.00
_cell.angle_gamma   90.00
#
_symmetry.space_group_name_H-M   'P 1'
#
loop_
_entity.id
_entity.type
_entity.pdbx_description
1 polymer ?
#
loop_
_entity_poly.entity_id
_entity_poly.type
_entity_poly.pdbx_seq_one_letter_code
_entity_poly.pdbx_strand_id
1 'polypeptide(L)'
;MGCSQSTPVDEKPRIVFVIGGPGCGKGTQCKRIVKNFGYVSFSTGDLLRQYVKDKKDGYEDIDNQMKEGKLISSATLMKVLKEYIMDSRNKKILVDGYPRNQENIDEWEKQMKGLVDVKGALYIEVSNEETIKKRLATFEKETKPIVAYFEKQGNLIKIDGMKTVDEITTDIENKFKEKGLY
;
A
#
# COMPACT_ATOMS: atom_id res chain seq x y z
N MET A 1 11.80 30.70 32.92
CA MET A 1 11.55 30.57 31.48
C MET A 1 11.01 29.15 31.27
N GLY A 2 9.69 29.02 31.19
CA GLY A 2 9.03 27.72 30.99
C GLY A 2 9.11 27.32 29.52
N CYS A 3 9.84 26.25 29.20
CA CYS A 3 9.69 25.57 27.93
C CYS A 3 8.30 24.95 27.87
N SER A 4 7.41 25.55 27.10
CA SER A 4 6.14 24.97 26.70
C SER A 4 6.45 23.76 25.83
N GLN A 5 6.41 22.56 26.39
CA GLN A 5 6.37 21.34 25.61
C GLN A 5 5.01 21.31 24.90
N SER A 6 5.01 21.68 23.63
CA SER A 6 3.88 21.43 22.74
C SER A 6 3.64 19.92 22.74
N THR A 7 2.51 19.50 23.32
CA THR A 7 1.99 18.15 23.12
C THR A 7 1.99 17.83 21.63
N PRO A 8 2.52 16.68 21.20
CA PRO A 8 2.46 16.32 19.77
C PRO A 8 0.99 16.29 19.38
N VAL A 9 0.61 17.14 18.44
CA VAL A 9 -0.68 17.02 17.74
C VAL A 9 -0.70 15.59 17.22
N ASP A 10 -1.75 14.85 17.55
CA ASP A 10 -1.91 13.45 17.17
C ASP A 10 -2.07 13.38 15.64
N GLU A 11 -0.93 13.37 14.96
CA GLU A 11 -0.85 13.46 13.51
C GLU A 11 -1.35 12.16 12.91
N LYS A 12 -2.47 12.23 12.16
CA LYS A 12 -3.03 11.08 11.47
C LYS A 12 -1.99 10.42 10.57
N PRO A 13 -1.95 9.08 10.51
CA PRO A 13 -1.11 8.39 9.55
C PRO A 13 -1.43 8.83 8.11
N ARG A 14 -0.39 9.17 7.35
CA ARG A 14 -0.47 9.54 5.93
C ARG A 14 -0.20 8.30 5.08
N ILE A 15 -1.18 7.90 4.30
CA ILE A 15 -1.16 6.64 3.54
C ILE A 15 -0.93 6.93 2.07
N VAL A 16 0.02 6.21 1.47
CA VAL A 16 0.17 6.09 0.02
C VAL A 16 0.06 4.61 -0.32
N PHE A 17 -0.93 4.26 -1.14
CA PHE A 17 -1.05 2.92 -1.67
C PHE A 17 -0.07 2.70 -2.82
N VAL A 18 0.48 1.49 -2.94
CA VAL A 18 1.35 1.13 -4.06
C VAL A 18 0.70 0.02 -4.87
N ILE A 19 0.31 0.36 -6.10
CA ILE A 19 -0.45 -0.50 -7.01
C ILE A 19 0.39 -0.78 -8.25
N GLY A 20 0.26 -1.97 -8.80
CA GLY A 20 0.94 -2.37 -10.03
C GLY A 20 0.92 -3.88 -10.21
N GLY A 21 1.10 -4.34 -11.43
CA GLY A 21 1.11 -5.75 -11.79
C GLY A 21 2.24 -6.54 -11.12
N PRO A 22 2.14 -7.87 -11.14
CA PRO A 22 3.25 -8.71 -10.68
C PRO A 22 4.51 -8.43 -11.51
N GLY A 23 5.67 -8.29 -10.84
CA GLY A 23 6.95 -8.05 -11.52
C GLY A 23 7.23 -6.59 -11.92
N CYS A 24 6.31 -5.64 -11.73
CA CYS A 24 6.51 -4.24 -12.10
C CYS A 24 7.50 -3.46 -11.20
N GLY A 25 8.20 -4.12 -10.28
CA GLY A 25 9.22 -3.47 -9.46
C GLY A 25 8.71 -2.75 -8.20
N LYS A 26 7.44 -2.93 -7.79
CA LYS A 26 6.87 -2.30 -6.55
C LYS A 26 7.80 -2.43 -5.35
N GLY A 27 8.22 -3.64 -5.01
CA GLY A 27 9.06 -3.88 -3.83
C GLY A 27 10.41 -3.15 -3.88
N THR A 28 11.02 -3.00 -5.06
CA THR A 28 12.25 -2.23 -5.26
C THR A 28 12.00 -0.74 -5.00
N GLN A 29 10.93 -0.20 -5.58
CA GLN A 29 10.59 1.22 -5.41
C GLN A 29 10.14 1.53 -3.99
N CYS A 30 9.36 0.66 -3.34
CA CYS A 30 9.02 0.82 -1.92
C CYS A 30 10.27 0.94 -1.04
N LYS A 31 11.28 0.08 -1.24
CA LYS A 31 12.56 0.17 -0.48
C LYS A 31 13.26 1.51 -0.70
N ARG A 32 13.27 2.04 -1.94
CA ARG A 32 13.87 3.33 -2.26
C ARG A 32 13.09 4.48 -1.62
N ILE A 33 11.77 4.47 -1.69
CA ILE A 33 10.91 5.48 -1.05
C ILE A 33 11.11 5.48 0.48
N VAL A 34 11.17 4.30 1.09
CA VAL A 34 11.49 4.17 2.52
C VAL A 34 12.81 4.85 2.85
N LYS A 35 13.86 4.57 2.08
CA LYS A 35 15.20 5.14 2.29
C LYS A 35 15.24 6.65 2.07
N ASN A 36 14.60 7.15 1.02
CA ASN A 36 14.79 8.52 0.56
C ASN A 36 13.81 9.51 1.22
N PHE A 37 12.63 9.04 1.64
CA PHE A 37 11.56 9.90 2.17
C PHE A 37 11.13 9.56 3.60
N GLY A 38 11.74 8.55 4.21
CA GLY A 38 11.46 8.18 5.59
C GLY A 38 10.09 7.54 5.81
N TYR A 39 9.52 6.90 4.78
CA TYR A 39 8.31 6.11 4.92
C TYR A 39 8.60 4.77 5.61
N VAL A 40 7.56 4.15 6.17
CA VAL A 40 7.54 2.71 6.46
C VAL A 40 6.70 2.02 5.39
N SER A 41 7.08 0.82 4.98
CA SER A 41 6.35 0.05 3.95
C SER A 41 5.71 -1.18 4.56
N PHE A 42 4.40 -1.30 4.40
CA PHE A 42 3.60 -2.45 4.79
C PHE A 42 3.16 -3.22 3.55
N SER A 43 3.80 -4.37 3.31
CA SER A 43 3.32 -5.36 2.33
C SER A 43 2.25 -6.23 2.98
N THR A 44 1.09 -6.34 2.36
CA THR A 44 -0.03 -7.14 2.91
C THR A 44 0.37 -8.59 3.17
N GLY A 45 1.15 -9.19 2.29
CA GLY A 45 1.64 -10.55 2.48
C GLY A 45 2.63 -10.69 3.63
N ASP A 46 3.52 -9.71 3.82
CA ASP A 46 4.47 -9.71 4.93
C ASP A 46 3.77 -9.47 6.27
N LEU A 47 2.79 -8.57 6.31
CA LEU A 47 2.00 -8.32 7.52
C LEU A 47 1.23 -9.57 7.96
N LEU A 48 0.60 -10.30 7.04
CA LEU A 48 -0.08 -11.55 7.35
C LEU A 48 0.90 -12.60 7.91
N ARG A 49 2.08 -12.75 7.30
CA ARG A 49 3.13 -13.65 7.80
C ARG A 49 3.61 -13.25 9.20
N GLN A 50 3.79 -11.96 9.42
CA GLN A 50 4.20 -11.45 10.73
C GLN A 50 3.11 -11.65 11.78
N TYR A 51 1.85 -11.41 11.42
CA TYR A 51 0.68 -11.63 12.29
C TYR A 51 0.60 -13.08 12.78
N VAL A 52 0.81 -14.04 11.87
CA VAL A 52 0.85 -15.47 12.18
C VAL A 52 2.07 -15.80 13.07
N LYS A 53 3.25 -15.26 12.76
CA LYS A 53 4.47 -15.48 13.53
C LYS A 53 4.33 -14.96 14.97
N ASP A 54 3.68 -13.82 15.14
CA ASP A 54 3.47 -13.19 16.45
C ASP A 54 2.30 -13.82 17.22
N LYS A 55 1.65 -14.84 16.64
CA LYS A 55 0.49 -15.56 17.22
C LYS A 55 -0.61 -14.61 17.72
N LYS A 56 -0.93 -13.60 16.92
CA LYS A 56 -1.98 -12.63 17.25
C LYS A 56 -3.37 -13.26 17.15
N ASP A 57 -4.38 -12.61 17.70
CA ASP A 57 -5.75 -13.14 17.79
C ASP A 57 -6.32 -13.57 16.44
N GLY A 58 -6.71 -14.85 16.30
CA GLY A 58 -7.20 -15.45 15.05
C GLY A 58 -6.10 -15.82 14.04
N TYR A 59 -4.83 -15.89 14.46
CA TYR A 59 -3.71 -16.23 13.57
C TYR A 59 -3.83 -17.63 12.94
N GLU A 60 -4.45 -18.59 13.63
CA GLU A 60 -4.58 -19.98 13.17
C GLU A 60 -5.41 -20.07 11.89
N ASP A 61 -6.51 -19.34 11.81
CA ASP A 61 -7.35 -19.29 10.62
C ASP A 61 -6.60 -18.65 9.44
N ILE A 62 -5.84 -17.60 9.70
CA ILE A 62 -5.01 -16.94 8.67
C ILE A 62 -3.93 -17.91 8.19
N ASP A 63 -3.22 -18.58 9.09
CA ASP A 63 -2.16 -19.55 8.77
C ASP A 63 -2.69 -20.72 7.94
N ASN A 64 -3.84 -21.28 8.33
CA ASN A 64 -4.48 -22.36 7.60
C ASN A 64 -4.87 -21.94 6.17
N GLN A 65 -5.52 -20.79 6.02
CA GLN A 65 -5.90 -20.26 4.71
C GLN A 65 -4.66 -19.99 3.82
N MET A 66 -3.58 -19.44 4.41
CA MET A 66 -2.33 -19.20 3.69
C MET A 66 -1.66 -20.50 3.23
N LYS A 67 -1.63 -21.55 4.07
CA LYS A 67 -1.10 -22.88 3.74
C LYS A 67 -1.88 -23.56 2.63
N GLU A 68 -3.21 -23.39 2.63
CA GLU A 68 -4.09 -23.92 1.61
C GLU A 68 -4.08 -23.08 0.31
N GLY A 69 -3.35 -21.98 0.28
CA GLY A 69 -3.31 -21.06 -0.86
C GLY A 69 -4.62 -20.31 -1.10
N LYS A 70 -5.51 -20.27 -0.11
CA LYS A 70 -6.76 -19.52 -0.16
C LYS A 70 -6.54 -18.01 -0.03
N LEU A 71 -7.43 -17.24 -0.61
CA LEU A 71 -7.44 -15.78 -0.42
C LEU A 71 -7.99 -15.45 0.98
N ILE A 72 -7.23 -14.63 1.70
CA ILE A 72 -7.68 -14.06 2.97
C ILE A 72 -8.82 -13.07 2.68
N SER A 73 -9.89 -13.12 3.47
CA SER A 73 -11.03 -12.22 3.32
C SER A 73 -10.62 -10.74 3.44
N SER A 74 -11.30 -9.85 2.74
CA SER A 74 -11.04 -8.40 2.82
C SER A 74 -11.20 -7.87 4.23
N ALA A 75 -12.16 -8.37 4.99
CA ALA A 75 -12.40 -7.98 6.39
C ALA A 75 -11.23 -8.40 7.29
N THR A 76 -10.73 -9.64 7.17
CA THR A 76 -9.59 -10.14 7.94
C THR A 76 -8.31 -9.38 7.59
N LEU A 77 -8.05 -9.17 6.29
CA LEU A 77 -6.91 -8.38 5.83
C LEU A 77 -6.96 -6.95 6.35
N MET A 78 -8.16 -6.34 6.38
CA MET A 78 -8.34 -4.99 6.90
C MET A 78 -8.11 -4.91 8.42
N LYS A 79 -8.57 -5.93 9.19
CA LYS A 79 -8.26 -6.03 10.63
C LYS A 79 -6.75 -5.98 10.88
N VAL A 80 -6.00 -6.80 10.15
CA VAL A 80 -4.53 -6.85 10.26
C VAL A 80 -3.89 -5.51 9.86
N LEU A 81 -4.25 -4.97 8.70
CA LEU A 81 -3.73 -3.67 8.23
C LEU A 81 -3.98 -2.54 9.23
N LYS A 82 -5.21 -2.44 9.73
CA LYS A 82 -5.61 -1.41 10.70
C LYS A 82 -4.75 -1.47 11.95
N GLU A 83 -4.54 -2.64 12.51
CA GLU A 83 -3.72 -2.82 13.70
C GLU A 83 -2.29 -2.29 13.47
N TYR A 84 -1.61 -2.75 12.40
CA TYR A 84 -0.24 -2.30 12.12
C TYR A 84 -0.13 -0.81 11.75
N ILE A 85 -1.12 -0.24 11.06
CA ILE A 85 -1.15 1.18 10.72
C ILE A 85 -1.32 2.03 11.99
N MET A 86 -2.23 1.66 12.86
CA MET A 86 -2.53 2.43 14.07
C MET A 86 -1.40 2.34 15.10
N ASP A 87 -0.74 1.17 15.21
CA ASP A 87 0.41 0.94 16.09
C ASP A 87 1.71 1.56 15.57
N SER A 88 1.74 1.99 14.31
CA SER A 88 2.95 2.56 13.72
C SER A 88 3.34 3.89 14.34
N ARG A 89 4.57 3.96 14.82
CA ARG A 89 5.17 5.24 15.27
C ARG A 89 5.45 6.18 14.10
N ASN A 90 5.76 5.63 12.93
CA ASN A 90 5.96 6.42 11.73
C ASN A 90 4.61 6.73 11.08
N LYS A 91 4.33 8.00 10.88
CA LYS A 91 3.06 8.45 10.29
C LYS A 91 3.08 8.54 8.76
N LYS A 92 4.24 8.28 8.11
CA LYS A 92 4.35 8.17 6.65
C LYS A 92 4.36 6.68 6.27
N ILE A 93 3.28 6.18 5.69
CA ILE A 93 3.08 4.75 5.46
C ILE A 93 2.80 4.47 3.97
N LEU A 94 3.58 3.54 3.40
CA LEU A 94 3.27 2.89 2.12
C LEU A 94 2.51 1.59 2.40
N VAL A 95 1.43 1.36 1.68
CA VAL A 95 0.70 0.07 1.73
C VAL A 95 0.86 -0.62 0.37
N ASP A 96 1.73 -1.63 0.31
CA ASP A 96 2.03 -2.39 -0.92
C ASP A 96 1.09 -3.58 -1.09
N GLY A 97 0.51 -3.68 -2.27
CA GLY A 97 -0.38 -4.76 -2.64
C GLY A 97 -1.80 -4.64 -2.08
N TYR A 98 -2.24 -3.44 -1.77
CA TYR A 98 -3.59 -3.09 -1.33
C TYR A 98 -3.95 -1.67 -1.83
N PRO A 99 -5.23 -1.38 -2.22
CA PRO A 99 -6.32 -2.34 -2.44
C PRO A 99 -6.12 -3.15 -3.74
N ARG A 100 -6.74 -4.34 -3.81
CA ARG A 100 -6.69 -5.20 -5.00
C ARG A 100 -8.02 -5.33 -5.73
N ASN A 101 -9.11 -5.07 -5.05
CA ASN A 101 -10.47 -5.16 -5.59
C ASN A 101 -11.39 -4.16 -4.89
N GLN A 102 -12.64 -4.05 -5.36
CA GLN A 102 -13.61 -3.11 -4.80
C GLN A 102 -13.93 -3.42 -3.34
N GLU A 103 -14.07 -4.69 -2.96
CA GLU A 103 -14.34 -5.09 -1.57
C GLU A 103 -13.26 -4.56 -0.60
N ASN A 104 -12.00 -4.54 -1.02
CA ASN A 104 -10.93 -3.93 -0.22
C ASN A 104 -11.14 -2.43 -0.01
N ILE A 105 -11.60 -1.70 -1.03
CA ILE A 105 -11.92 -0.26 -0.90
C ILE A 105 -13.08 -0.08 0.08
N ASP A 106 -14.14 -0.86 -0.07
CA ASP A 106 -15.34 -0.76 0.76
C ASP A 106 -15.00 -1.01 2.25
N GLU A 107 -14.20 -2.05 2.54
CA GLU A 107 -13.73 -2.33 3.90
C GLU A 107 -12.77 -1.24 4.43
N TRP A 108 -11.94 -0.65 3.56
CA TRP A 108 -11.10 0.49 3.95
C TRP A 108 -11.94 1.71 4.32
N GLU A 109 -12.88 2.12 3.46
CA GLU A 109 -13.76 3.26 3.73
C GLU A 109 -14.57 3.06 5.02
N LYS A 110 -15.06 1.84 5.25
CA LYS A 110 -15.80 1.50 6.45
C LYS A 110 -14.99 1.61 7.74
N GLN A 111 -13.71 1.17 7.72
CA GLN A 111 -12.92 0.99 8.93
C GLN A 111 -11.86 2.05 9.17
N MET A 112 -11.39 2.76 8.13
CA MET A 112 -10.26 3.70 8.21
C MET A 112 -10.65 5.15 7.94
N LYS A 113 -11.86 5.40 7.42
CA LYS A 113 -12.33 6.75 7.15
C LYS A 113 -12.25 7.63 8.40
N GLY A 114 -11.59 8.78 8.27
CA GLY A 114 -11.39 9.72 9.35
C GLY A 114 -10.27 9.38 10.35
N LEU A 115 -9.75 8.14 10.34
CA LEU A 115 -8.62 7.73 11.19
C LEU A 115 -7.26 8.04 10.56
N VAL A 116 -7.19 8.04 9.25
CA VAL A 116 -5.96 8.26 8.47
C VAL A 116 -6.18 9.30 7.37
N ASP A 117 -5.09 9.79 6.80
CA ASP A 117 -5.08 10.72 5.67
C ASP A 117 -4.52 10.00 4.43
N VAL A 118 -5.38 9.64 3.49
CA VAL A 118 -4.99 8.99 2.24
C VAL A 118 -4.48 10.04 1.25
N LYS A 119 -3.17 10.06 1.03
CA LYS A 119 -2.50 11.02 0.14
C LYS A 119 -2.57 10.62 -1.33
N GLY A 120 -2.82 9.35 -1.63
CA GLY A 120 -2.99 8.88 -2.99
C GLY A 120 -2.56 7.44 -3.21
N ALA A 121 -2.55 7.06 -4.50
CA ALA A 121 -2.06 5.77 -4.95
C ALA A 121 -0.96 5.95 -5.99
N LEU A 122 0.19 5.33 -5.73
CA LEU A 122 1.30 5.20 -6.66
C LEU A 122 1.03 3.98 -7.55
N TYR A 123 0.81 4.22 -8.84
CA TYR A 123 0.61 3.17 -9.82
C TYR A 123 1.83 3.03 -10.72
N ILE A 124 2.50 1.87 -10.65
CA ILE A 124 3.62 1.53 -11.53
C ILE A 124 3.06 0.72 -12.69
N GLU A 125 2.94 1.38 -13.85
CA GLU A 125 2.42 0.78 -15.07
C GLU A 125 3.53 0.08 -15.85
N VAL A 126 3.26 -1.16 -16.28
CA VAL A 126 4.12 -1.91 -17.20
C VAL A 126 3.30 -2.36 -18.39
N SER A 127 3.86 -2.28 -19.61
CA SER A 127 3.23 -2.85 -20.79
C SER A 127 3.40 -4.37 -20.81
N ASN A 128 2.37 -5.05 -21.36
CA ASN A 128 2.30 -6.51 -21.39
C ASN A 128 3.27 -7.13 -22.39
N GLU A 129 4.21 -7.93 -21.92
CA GLU A 129 4.82 -8.97 -22.72
C GLU A 129 4.56 -10.37 -22.13
N GLU A 130 4.53 -11.36 -22.97
CA GLU A 130 3.86 -12.67 -22.87
C GLU A 130 4.04 -13.55 -21.63
N THR A 131 4.99 -13.30 -20.76
CA THR A 131 5.35 -14.19 -19.63
C THR A 131 4.41 -14.11 -18.43
N ILE A 132 3.43 -13.21 -18.44
CA ILE A 132 2.61 -12.85 -17.26
C ILE A 132 1.11 -13.12 -17.50
N LYS A 133 0.72 -13.72 -18.61
CA LYS A 133 -0.68 -13.84 -19.09
C LYS A 133 -1.72 -14.30 -18.05
N LYS A 134 -1.41 -15.24 -17.18
CA LYS A 134 -2.39 -15.74 -16.18
C LYS A 134 -2.54 -14.84 -14.95
N ARG A 135 -1.45 -14.24 -14.46
CA ARG A 135 -1.48 -13.31 -13.32
C ARG A 135 -1.98 -11.92 -13.72
N LEU A 136 -1.80 -11.56 -15.00
CA LEU A 136 -2.32 -10.33 -15.55
C LEU A 136 -3.85 -10.33 -15.66
N ALA A 137 -4.48 -11.44 -16.02
CA ALA A 137 -5.93 -11.51 -16.14
C ALA A 137 -6.64 -11.13 -14.82
N THR A 138 -6.13 -11.56 -13.67
CA THR A 138 -6.67 -11.16 -12.37
C THR A 138 -6.42 -9.68 -12.07
N PHE A 139 -5.22 -9.17 -12.39
CA PHE A 139 -4.90 -7.75 -12.23
C PHE A 139 -5.80 -6.86 -13.09
N GLU A 140 -5.95 -7.19 -14.36
CA GLU A 140 -6.81 -6.44 -15.31
C GLU A 140 -8.26 -6.40 -14.83
N LYS A 141 -8.78 -7.54 -14.39
CA LYS A 141 -10.18 -7.67 -13.97
C LYS A 141 -10.46 -6.99 -12.63
N GLU A 142 -9.59 -7.17 -11.64
CA GLU A 142 -9.87 -6.81 -10.25
C GLU A 142 -9.13 -5.54 -9.80
N THR A 143 -7.90 -5.34 -10.23
CA THR A 143 -7.05 -4.23 -9.73
C THR A 143 -7.07 -3.02 -10.64
N LYS A 144 -7.21 -3.18 -11.95
CA LYS A 144 -7.29 -2.04 -12.88
C LYS A 144 -8.47 -1.08 -12.61
N PRO A 145 -9.66 -1.55 -12.20
CA PRO A 145 -10.74 -0.66 -11.74
C PRO A 145 -10.35 0.22 -10.55
N ILE A 146 -9.44 -0.26 -9.69
CA ILE A 146 -8.93 0.50 -8.54
C ILE A 146 -8.07 1.68 -9.00
N VAL A 147 -7.28 1.50 -10.05
CA VAL A 147 -6.53 2.60 -10.69
C VAL A 147 -7.49 3.70 -11.15
N ALA A 148 -8.59 3.32 -11.83
CA ALA A 148 -9.62 4.24 -12.28
C ALA A 148 -10.34 4.95 -11.11
N TYR A 149 -10.52 4.27 -9.98
CA TYR A 149 -11.06 4.88 -8.76
C TYR A 149 -10.17 6.02 -8.26
N PHE A 150 -8.85 5.79 -8.10
CA PHE A 150 -7.92 6.84 -7.66
C PHE A 150 -7.73 7.95 -8.69
N GLU A 151 -7.82 7.64 -9.98
CA GLU A 151 -7.79 8.63 -11.06
C GLU A 151 -8.97 9.61 -10.97
N LYS A 152 -10.20 9.10 -10.77
CA LYS A 152 -11.41 9.91 -10.56
C LYS A 152 -11.33 10.78 -9.31
N GLN A 153 -10.63 10.35 -8.29
CA GLN A 153 -10.39 11.10 -7.05
C GLN A 153 -9.30 12.18 -7.21
N GLY A 154 -8.58 12.24 -8.32
CA GLY A 154 -7.42 13.12 -8.51
C GLY A 154 -6.19 12.72 -7.68
N ASN A 155 -6.21 11.54 -7.07
CA ASN A 155 -5.20 11.04 -6.15
C ASN A 155 -4.28 9.98 -6.76
N LEU A 156 -4.35 9.74 -8.08
CA LEU A 156 -3.47 8.83 -8.78
C LEU A 156 -2.11 9.49 -9.07
N ILE A 157 -1.04 8.75 -8.78
CA ILE A 157 0.33 9.07 -9.23
C ILE A 157 0.73 7.95 -10.19
N LYS A 158 0.59 8.19 -11.49
CA LYS A 158 0.93 7.23 -12.53
C LYS A 158 2.42 7.34 -12.87
N ILE A 159 3.12 6.20 -12.86
CA ILE A 159 4.53 6.07 -13.22
C ILE A 159 4.67 5.02 -14.32
N ASP A 160 5.46 5.34 -15.34
CA ASP A 160 5.81 4.41 -16.40
C ASP A 160 6.87 3.41 -15.89
N GLY A 161 6.47 2.17 -15.75
CA GLY A 161 7.32 1.07 -15.28
C GLY A 161 8.21 0.45 -16.35
N MET A 162 8.18 0.94 -17.60
CA MET A 162 9.04 0.47 -18.71
C MET A 162 10.45 1.08 -18.70
N LYS A 163 10.64 2.11 -17.89
CA LYS A 163 11.92 2.81 -17.71
C LYS A 163 12.89 2.00 -16.85
N THR A 164 14.15 2.40 -16.83
CA THR A 164 15.15 1.83 -15.90
C THR A 164 14.76 2.10 -14.44
N VAL A 165 15.29 1.28 -13.53
CA VAL A 165 15.00 1.42 -12.08
C VAL A 165 15.34 2.83 -11.56
N ASP A 166 16.40 3.44 -12.09
CA ASP A 166 16.85 4.77 -11.66
C ASP A 166 15.93 5.88 -12.21
N GLU A 167 15.52 5.79 -13.46
CA GLU A 167 14.55 6.70 -14.06
C GLU A 167 13.20 6.64 -13.34
N ILE A 168 12.70 5.42 -13.06
CA ILE A 168 11.47 5.22 -12.28
C ILE A 168 11.60 5.89 -10.89
N THR A 169 12.74 5.72 -10.24
CA THR A 169 13.00 6.34 -8.93
C THR A 169 12.93 7.86 -9.04
N THR A 170 13.61 8.44 -10.05
CA THR A 170 13.60 9.88 -10.29
C THR A 170 12.19 10.42 -10.56
N ASP A 171 11.40 9.72 -11.39
CA ASP A 171 10.01 10.09 -11.67
C ASP A 171 9.16 10.08 -10.39
N ILE A 172 9.31 9.05 -9.55
CA ILE A 172 8.61 8.97 -8.26
C ILE A 172 9.02 10.13 -7.34
N GLU A 173 10.33 10.42 -7.23
CA GLU A 173 10.82 11.51 -6.39
C GLU A 173 10.25 12.87 -6.82
N ASN A 174 10.23 13.14 -8.13
CA ASN A 174 9.67 14.37 -8.67
C ASN A 174 8.17 14.49 -8.36
N LYS A 175 7.41 13.42 -8.59
CA LYS A 175 5.97 13.39 -8.30
C LYS A 175 5.66 13.53 -6.81
N PHE A 176 6.49 12.95 -5.94
CA PHE A 176 6.33 13.08 -4.49
C PHE A 176 6.60 14.51 -4.03
N LYS A 177 7.62 15.19 -4.61
CA LYS A 177 7.90 16.60 -4.35
C LYS A 177 6.73 17.49 -4.81
N GLU A 178 6.22 17.30 -6.04
CA GLU A 178 5.08 18.04 -6.58
C GLU A 178 3.83 17.95 -5.67
N LYS A 179 3.61 16.79 -5.04
CA LYS A 179 2.45 16.54 -4.16
C LYS A 179 2.71 16.78 -2.66
N GLY A 180 3.89 17.26 -2.29
CA GLY A 180 4.24 17.52 -0.89
C GLY A 180 4.29 16.25 -0.02
N LEU A 181 4.75 15.14 -0.59
CA LEU A 181 4.82 13.81 0.05
C LEU A 181 6.23 13.46 0.59
N TYR A 182 7.06 14.45 0.84
CA TYR A 182 8.44 14.30 1.33
C TYR A 182 8.60 14.86 2.76
#